data_82c9280341db6e4607c51964478a814d
#
_entry.id   82c9280341db6e4607c51964478a814d
#
_cell.length_a   1.000
_cell.length_b   1.000
_cell.length_c   1.000
_cell.angle_alpha   90.00
_cell.angle_beta   90.00
_cell.angle_gamma   90.00
#
_symmetry.space_group_name_H-M   'P 1'
#
loop_
_entity.id
_entity.type
_entity.pdbx_description
1 polymer ?
#
loop_
_entity_poly.entity_id
_entity_poly.type
_entity_poly.pdbx_seq_one_letter_code
_entity_poly.pdbx_strand_id
1 'polypeptide(L)'
;MIDDQLTPSMPKILAAVGKISEEPIRFVLNTHWHFDHTGGNENLGKAGVAIVAHDNVRKLMSADQFLKAFGKKIPAAPEVALPIVTFSDGVTFHLNGETIRIFHAPAAHTNGGSVVHFVDANVIHMGDTYFNGRYPFIDFQHGGSIDGVIKIADKVIAMAGPKMKIISGHGPLLNKAELIAYRNMLESIGKRIAAAVAGGKKLEDLYAASPTAEFDADWGNGFLKPKKFIELVYTGMKN
;
A
#
# COMPACT_ATOMS: atom_id res chain seq x y z
N MET A 1 -7.46 -14.17 3.77
CA MET A 1 -7.94 -12.85 3.27
C MET A 1 -6.74 -11.91 3.24
N ILE A 2 -6.71 -10.96 2.30
CA ILE A 2 -5.68 -9.89 2.26
C ILE A 2 -6.40 -8.58 2.49
N ASP A 3 -5.97 -7.85 3.52
CA ASP A 3 -6.61 -6.66 4.07
C ASP A 3 -8.12 -6.85 4.37
N ASP A 4 -8.70 -6.01 5.18
CA ASP A 4 -10.08 -6.16 5.62
C ASP A 4 -10.89 -4.86 5.60
N GLN A 5 -10.35 -3.83 4.93
CA GLN A 5 -11.07 -2.58 4.69
C GLN A 5 -11.44 -1.83 5.99
N LEU A 6 -12.44 -0.98 5.88
CA LEU A 6 -13.02 -0.24 7.00
C LEU A 6 -14.00 -1.10 7.78
N THR A 7 -14.07 -0.93 9.09
CA THR A 7 -15.04 -1.63 9.98
C THR A 7 -16.48 -1.69 9.42
N PRO A 8 -17.08 -0.60 8.89
CA PRO A 8 -18.44 -0.66 8.34
C PRO A 8 -18.59 -1.53 7.10
N SER A 9 -17.49 -1.88 6.42
CA SER A 9 -17.51 -2.74 5.23
C SER A 9 -17.54 -4.24 5.55
N MET A 10 -17.17 -4.63 6.77
CA MET A 10 -17.03 -6.04 7.17
C MET A 10 -18.25 -6.92 6.89
N PRO A 11 -19.50 -6.51 7.19
CA PRO A 11 -20.66 -7.36 6.90
C PRO A 11 -20.80 -7.68 5.40
N LYS A 12 -20.50 -6.71 4.54
CA LYS A 12 -20.55 -6.89 3.07
C LYS A 12 -19.42 -7.80 2.59
N ILE A 13 -18.23 -7.65 3.16
CA ILE A 13 -17.06 -8.48 2.84
C ILE A 13 -17.33 -9.92 3.22
N LEU A 14 -17.77 -10.18 4.46
CA LEU A 14 -18.08 -11.53 4.94
C LEU A 14 -19.18 -12.19 4.12
N ALA A 15 -20.24 -11.43 3.77
CA ALA A 15 -21.29 -11.93 2.90
C ALA A 15 -20.80 -12.25 1.48
N ALA A 16 -19.82 -11.49 0.95
CA ALA A 16 -19.22 -11.78 -0.35
C ALA A 16 -18.32 -13.03 -0.29
N VAL A 17 -17.52 -13.17 0.76
CA VAL A 17 -16.67 -14.35 0.99
C VAL A 17 -17.53 -15.60 1.15
N GLY A 18 -18.61 -15.54 1.92
CA GLY A 18 -19.54 -16.66 2.12
C GLY A 18 -20.27 -17.14 0.85
N LYS A 19 -20.33 -16.31 -0.21
CA LYS A 19 -20.80 -16.75 -1.53
C LYS A 19 -19.75 -17.54 -2.33
N ILE A 20 -18.48 -17.45 -1.95
CA ILE A 20 -17.36 -18.10 -2.65
C ILE A 20 -16.95 -19.38 -1.93
N SER A 21 -16.99 -19.38 -0.59
CA SER A 21 -16.59 -20.51 0.24
C SER A 21 -17.38 -20.56 1.54
N GLU A 22 -17.77 -21.75 1.95
CA GLU A 22 -18.39 -22.03 3.26
C GLU A 22 -17.32 -22.19 4.36
N GLU A 23 -16.04 -22.34 3.96
CA GLU A 23 -14.94 -22.48 4.90
C GLU A 23 -14.65 -21.16 5.66
N PRO A 24 -14.32 -21.24 6.95
CA PRO A 24 -14.03 -20.05 7.74
C PRO A 24 -12.77 -19.35 7.27
N ILE A 25 -12.72 -18.02 7.41
CA ILE A 25 -11.49 -17.25 7.24
C ILE A 25 -10.54 -17.62 8.39
N ARG A 26 -9.41 -18.25 8.08
CA ARG A 26 -8.41 -18.66 9.08
C ARG A 26 -7.36 -17.59 9.35
N PHE A 27 -7.00 -16.83 8.31
CA PHE A 27 -5.98 -15.82 8.34
C PHE A 27 -6.44 -14.54 7.65
N VAL A 28 -6.08 -13.40 8.21
CA VAL A 28 -6.03 -12.12 7.49
C VAL A 28 -4.59 -11.62 7.51
N LEU A 29 -4.10 -11.24 6.33
CA LEU A 29 -2.79 -10.62 6.18
C LEU A 29 -3.02 -9.14 5.89
N ASN A 30 -2.49 -8.26 6.75
CA ASN A 30 -2.50 -6.83 6.48
C ASN A 30 -1.26 -6.43 5.69
N THR A 31 -1.47 -5.80 4.54
CA THR A 31 -0.37 -5.31 3.71
C THR A 31 0.38 -4.15 4.35
N HIS A 32 -0.31 -3.32 5.15
CA HIS A 32 0.26 -2.23 5.92
C HIS A 32 -0.72 -1.79 7.04
N TRP A 33 -0.37 -0.75 7.82
CA TRP A 33 -1.07 -0.40 9.06
C TRP A 33 -2.27 0.55 8.90
N HIS A 34 -2.52 1.14 7.73
CA HIS A 34 -3.57 2.14 7.57
C HIS A 34 -4.96 1.56 7.83
N PHE A 35 -5.83 2.41 8.36
CA PHE A 35 -7.13 2.05 8.90
C PHE A 35 -8.14 1.51 7.86
N ASP A 36 -7.94 1.81 6.60
CA ASP A 36 -8.72 1.28 5.48
C ASP A 36 -8.23 -0.07 4.96
N HIS A 37 -7.20 -0.63 5.60
CA HIS A 37 -6.66 -1.98 5.37
C HIS A 37 -6.75 -2.87 6.60
N THR A 38 -6.91 -2.27 7.79
CA THR A 38 -6.91 -2.97 9.09
C THR A 38 -8.19 -2.74 9.90
N GLY A 39 -9.18 -2.03 9.34
CA GLY A 39 -10.38 -1.64 10.08
C GLY A 39 -11.30 -2.79 10.47
N GLY A 40 -11.20 -3.94 9.81
CA GLY A 40 -11.92 -5.17 10.13
C GLY A 40 -11.20 -6.08 11.14
N ASN A 41 -9.92 -5.79 11.48
CA ASN A 41 -9.10 -6.65 12.33
C ASN A 41 -9.78 -7.00 13.66
N GLU A 42 -10.41 -6.02 14.31
CA GLU A 42 -11.07 -6.28 15.60
C GLU A 42 -12.21 -7.29 15.46
N ASN A 43 -13.00 -7.20 14.39
CA ASN A 43 -14.09 -8.15 14.12
C ASN A 43 -13.54 -9.54 13.83
N LEU A 44 -12.48 -9.62 13.01
CA LEU A 44 -11.85 -10.88 12.65
C LEU A 44 -11.12 -11.51 13.84
N GLY A 45 -10.39 -10.73 14.63
CA GLY A 45 -9.72 -11.22 15.82
C GLY A 45 -10.69 -11.76 16.88
N LYS A 46 -11.84 -11.08 17.11
CA LYS A 46 -12.92 -11.60 17.97
C LYS A 46 -13.53 -12.90 17.44
N ALA A 47 -13.49 -13.13 16.14
CA ALA A 47 -13.91 -14.37 15.52
C ALA A 47 -12.85 -15.47 15.50
N GLY A 48 -11.66 -15.23 16.10
CA GLY A 48 -10.56 -16.19 16.19
C GLY A 48 -9.69 -16.28 14.93
N VAL A 49 -9.81 -15.33 14.00
CA VAL A 49 -8.96 -15.25 12.80
C VAL A 49 -7.55 -14.81 13.19
N ALA A 50 -6.53 -15.53 12.73
CA ALA A 50 -5.14 -15.15 12.94
C ALA A 50 -4.75 -13.96 12.05
N ILE A 51 -4.38 -12.84 12.68
CA ILE A 51 -3.93 -11.64 11.98
C ILE A 51 -2.42 -11.73 11.79
N VAL A 52 -1.97 -11.54 10.55
CA VAL A 52 -0.57 -11.65 10.13
C VAL A 52 -0.13 -10.35 9.47
N ALA A 53 1.05 -9.82 9.83
CA ALA A 53 1.59 -8.62 9.22
C ALA A 53 3.11 -8.50 9.45
N HIS A 54 3.73 -7.50 8.82
CA HIS A 54 5.10 -7.11 9.13
C HIS A 54 5.22 -6.55 10.57
N ASP A 55 6.38 -6.72 11.23
CA ASP A 55 6.63 -6.26 12.61
C ASP A 55 6.27 -4.78 12.84
N ASN A 56 6.59 -3.92 11.87
CA ASN A 56 6.28 -2.50 11.95
C ASN A 56 4.78 -2.19 11.91
N VAL A 57 3.96 -3.03 11.27
CA VAL A 57 2.50 -2.89 11.29
C VAL A 57 1.99 -3.04 12.72
N ARG A 58 2.37 -4.14 13.41
CA ARG A 58 2.00 -4.34 14.80
C ARG A 58 2.49 -3.19 15.67
N LYS A 59 3.75 -2.76 15.48
CA LYS A 59 4.35 -1.64 16.24
C LYS A 59 3.56 -0.34 16.08
N LEU A 60 3.17 0.03 14.84
CA LEU A 60 2.41 1.24 14.59
C LEU A 60 0.99 1.15 15.14
N MET A 61 0.33 0.00 14.96
CA MET A 61 -1.03 -0.22 15.48
C MET A 61 -1.10 -0.27 17.01
N SER A 62 -0.02 -0.61 17.69
CA SER A 62 0.02 -0.70 19.17
C SER A 62 0.11 0.65 19.88
N ALA A 63 0.21 1.77 19.16
CA ALA A 63 0.34 3.11 19.72
C ALA A 63 -0.52 4.11 18.98
N ASP A 64 -0.88 5.20 19.65
CA ASP A 64 -1.57 6.32 19.01
C ASP A 64 -0.72 6.90 17.89
N GLN A 65 -1.32 7.12 16.72
CA GLN A 65 -0.70 7.73 15.55
C GLN A 65 -1.43 9.03 15.16
N PHE A 66 -0.71 9.88 14.44
CA PHE A 66 -1.30 11.08 13.85
C PHE A 66 -0.91 11.18 12.37
N LEU A 67 -1.85 10.98 11.48
CA LEU A 67 -1.67 11.13 10.03
C LEU A 67 -1.73 12.61 9.65
N LYS A 68 -0.59 13.29 9.59
CA LYS A 68 -0.49 14.73 9.28
C LYS A 68 -1.17 15.09 7.96
N ALA A 69 -1.01 14.24 6.93
CA ALA A 69 -1.58 14.48 5.61
C ALA A 69 -3.12 14.62 5.63
N PHE A 70 -3.78 14.03 6.62
CA PHE A 70 -5.26 14.04 6.78
C PHE A 70 -5.72 14.76 8.05
N GLY A 71 -4.78 15.26 8.89
CA GLY A 71 -5.13 15.84 10.20
C GLY A 71 -5.86 14.86 11.12
N LYS A 72 -5.61 13.55 10.97
CA LYS A 72 -6.39 12.49 11.61
C LYS A 72 -5.60 11.79 12.71
N LYS A 73 -6.17 11.73 13.92
CA LYS A 73 -5.70 10.85 14.99
C LYS A 73 -6.20 9.44 14.75
N ILE A 74 -5.31 8.47 14.88
CA ILE A 74 -5.60 7.04 14.83
C ILE A 74 -5.22 6.50 16.22
N PRO A 75 -6.17 6.11 17.06
CA PRO A 75 -5.87 5.56 18.38
C PRO A 75 -5.20 4.19 18.26
N ALA A 76 -4.46 3.80 19.29
CA ALA A 76 -3.92 2.44 19.41
C ALA A 76 -5.04 1.41 19.25
N ALA A 77 -4.79 0.39 18.45
CA ALA A 77 -5.73 -0.70 18.25
C ALA A 77 -5.84 -1.58 19.52
N PRO A 78 -7.03 -2.12 19.83
CA PRO A 78 -7.16 -3.08 20.92
C PRO A 78 -6.33 -4.35 20.62
N GLU A 79 -5.87 -5.05 21.68
CA GLU A 79 -4.99 -6.22 21.54
C GLU A 79 -5.54 -7.27 20.57
N VAL A 80 -6.85 -7.50 20.57
CA VAL A 80 -7.53 -8.46 19.71
C VAL A 80 -7.45 -8.10 18.21
N ALA A 81 -7.16 -6.84 17.88
CA ALA A 81 -7.00 -6.34 16.51
C ALA A 81 -5.53 -6.31 16.04
N LEU A 82 -4.59 -6.59 16.96
CA LEU A 82 -3.18 -6.58 16.61
C LEU A 82 -2.75 -7.87 15.90
N PRO A 83 -1.80 -7.81 14.94
CA PRO A 83 -1.20 -9.00 14.35
C PRO A 83 -0.61 -9.93 15.43
N ILE A 84 -1.04 -11.19 15.45
CA ILE A 84 -0.52 -12.22 16.37
C ILE A 84 0.65 -13.00 15.79
N VAL A 85 0.80 -12.98 14.47
CA VAL A 85 1.97 -13.51 13.75
C VAL A 85 2.62 -12.36 13.01
N THR A 86 3.89 -12.10 13.30
CA THR A 86 4.65 -11.07 12.61
C THR A 86 5.90 -11.62 11.93
N PHE A 87 6.42 -10.90 10.95
CA PHE A 87 7.64 -11.23 10.22
C PHE A 87 8.44 -9.96 9.89
N SER A 88 9.77 -10.11 9.74
CA SER A 88 10.67 -8.99 9.39
C SER A 88 10.90 -8.89 7.87
N ASP A 89 11.25 -9.99 7.22
CA ASP A 89 11.61 -10.01 5.79
C ASP A 89 10.50 -10.60 4.92
N GLY A 90 9.87 -11.66 5.40
CA GLY A 90 8.80 -12.34 4.71
C GLY A 90 8.37 -13.63 5.38
N VAL A 91 7.28 -14.21 4.86
CA VAL A 91 6.71 -15.48 5.30
C VAL A 91 6.06 -16.18 4.12
N THR A 92 6.05 -17.51 4.14
CA THR A 92 5.38 -18.31 3.11
C THR A 92 4.27 -19.14 3.74
N PHE A 93 3.10 -19.10 3.15
CA PHE A 93 1.99 -20.00 3.47
C PHE A 93 1.85 -21.06 2.38
N HIS A 94 1.55 -22.28 2.81
CA HIS A 94 1.14 -23.37 1.94
C HIS A 94 -0.30 -23.74 2.31
N LEU A 95 -1.27 -23.14 1.60
CA LEU A 95 -2.70 -23.23 1.92
C LEU A 95 -3.52 -23.43 0.65
N ASN A 96 -4.54 -24.29 0.72
CA ASN A 96 -5.50 -24.51 -0.36
C ASN A 96 -4.84 -24.92 -1.69
N GLY A 97 -3.72 -25.65 -1.65
CA GLY A 97 -2.95 -26.01 -2.84
C GLY A 97 -2.15 -24.88 -3.47
N GLU A 98 -2.04 -23.74 -2.78
CA GLU A 98 -1.34 -22.54 -3.25
C GLU A 98 -0.10 -22.25 -2.39
N THR A 99 0.97 -21.78 -3.03
CA THR A 99 2.14 -21.22 -2.37
C THR A 99 2.02 -19.70 -2.33
N ILE A 100 1.78 -19.13 -1.15
CA ILE A 100 1.61 -17.69 -0.95
C ILE A 100 2.87 -17.12 -0.32
N ARG A 101 3.67 -16.40 -1.10
CA ARG A 101 4.88 -15.73 -0.62
C ARG A 101 4.60 -14.29 -0.28
N ILE A 102 4.86 -13.92 0.96
CA ILE A 102 4.75 -12.54 1.42
C ILE A 102 6.17 -12.02 1.64
N PHE A 103 6.47 -10.82 1.15
CA PHE A 103 7.76 -10.19 1.38
C PHE A 103 7.60 -8.71 1.73
N HIS A 104 8.50 -8.24 2.56
CA HIS A 104 8.57 -6.85 2.98
C HIS A 104 8.87 -5.91 1.80
N ALA A 105 8.20 -4.77 1.80
CA ALA A 105 8.40 -3.65 0.89
C ALA A 105 9.01 -2.46 1.67
N PRO A 106 10.33 -2.47 1.94
CA PRO A 106 10.94 -1.52 2.85
C PRO A 106 10.86 -0.10 2.30
N ALA A 107 10.53 0.84 3.19
CA ALA A 107 10.47 2.26 2.91
C ALA A 107 9.70 2.64 1.63
N ALA A 108 8.65 1.88 1.29
CA ALA A 108 7.81 2.14 0.12
C ALA A 108 6.62 3.06 0.47
N HIS A 109 5.39 2.54 0.53
CA HIS A 109 4.24 3.30 0.99
C HIS A 109 4.33 3.66 2.49
N THR A 110 4.76 2.70 3.32
CA THR A 110 5.14 2.83 4.73
C THR A 110 6.40 2.01 5.01
N ASN A 111 6.92 2.03 6.24
CA ASN A 111 8.04 1.17 6.65
C ASN A 111 7.62 -0.29 6.99
N GLY A 112 6.34 -0.59 7.00
CA GLY A 112 5.79 -1.93 7.28
C GLY A 112 5.03 -2.54 6.10
N GLY A 113 5.20 -1.96 4.89
CA GLY A 113 4.53 -2.43 3.69
C GLY A 113 4.90 -3.86 3.30
N SER A 114 3.95 -4.61 2.75
CA SER A 114 4.16 -5.99 2.29
C SER A 114 3.47 -6.24 0.95
N VAL A 115 4.10 -7.09 0.15
CA VAL A 115 3.58 -7.59 -1.14
C VAL A 115 3.26 -9.06 -0.99
N VAL A 116 2.13 -9.50 -1.53
CA VAL A 116 1.64 -10.89 -1.45
C VAL A 116 1.64 -11.51 -2.85
N HIS A 117 2.40 -12.57 -3.04
CA HIS A 117 2.51 -13.29 -4.31
C HIS A 117 1.89 -14.69 -4.20
N PHE A 118 0.79 -14.90 -4.90
CA PHE A 118 0.14 -16.19 -5.12
C PHE A 118 0.82 -16.83 -6.32
N VAL A 119 1.73 -17.77 -6.05
CA VAL A 119 2.68 -18.29 -7.06
C VAL A 119 1.97 -19.08 -8.13
N ASP A 120 1.13 -20.04 -7.72
CA ASP A 120 0.46 -20.98 -8.62
C ASP A 120 -0.70 -20.31 -9.37
N ALA A 121 -1.45 -19.41 -8.72
CA ALA A 121 -2.49 -18.58 -9.34
C ALA A 121 -1.93 -17.49 -10.26
N ASN A 122 -0.62 -17.21 -10.20
CA ASN A 122 0.04 -16.15 -10.97
C ASN A 122 -0.58 -14.77 -10.72
N VAL A 123 -0.81 -14.45 -9.45
CA VAL A 123 -1.41 -13.20 -8.97
C VAL A 123 -0.47 -12.56 -7.95
N ILE A 124 -0.29 -11.24 -8.02
CA ILE A 124 0.43 -10.48 -7.00
C ILE A 124 -0.42 -9.33 -6.49
N HIS A 125 -0.50 -9.17 -5.16
CA HIS A 125 -1.17 -8.07 -4.50
C HIS A 125 -0.13 -7.15 -3.89
N MET A 126 -0.11 -5.89 -4.32
CA MET A 126 0.94 -4.94 -3.96
C MET A 126 0.55 -4.02 -2.79
N GLY A 127 -0.67 -4.14 -2.26
CA GLY A 127 -1.17 -3.15 -1.30
C GLY A 127 -1.00 -1.73 -1.83
N ASP A 128 -0.77 -0.79 -0.95
CA ASP A 128 -0.62 0.63 -1.29
C ASP A 128 0.75 1.03 -1.83
N THR A 129 1.63 0.05 -2.11
CA THR A 129 2.80 0.32 -2.95
C THR A 129 2.42 0.55 -4.41
N TYR A 130 1.17 0.28 -4.77
CA TYR A 130 0.61 0.52 -6.10
C TYR A 130 -0.80 1.12 -6.04
N PHE A 131 -0.97 2.27 -6.69
CA PHE A 131 -2.26 2.94 -6.91
C PHE A 131 -2.53 3.00 -8.40
N ASN A 132 -3.64 2.39 -8.83
CA ASN A 132 -3.95 2.38 -10.24
C ASN A 132 -4.76 3.61 -10.67
N GLY A 133 -4.30 4.29 -11.77
CA GLY A 133 -4.98 5.43 -12.38
C GLY A 133 -5.09 6.64 -11.43
N ARG A 134 -4.21 6.76 -10.45
CA ARG A 134 -4.17 7.89 -9.51
C ARG A 134 -2.80 8.07 -8.88
N TYR A 135 -2.48 9.29 -8.47
CA TYR A 135 -1.30 9.56 -7.68
C TYR A 135 -1.37 8.84 -6.33
N PRO A 136 -0.28 8.14 -5.90
CA PRO A 136 -0.27 7.43 -4.64
C PRO A 136 -0.15 8.35 -3.45
N PHE A 137 -0.78 7.97 -2.35
CA PHE A 137 -0.37 8.46 -1.06
C PHE A 137 0.91 7.72 -0.65
N ILE A 138 1.93 8.45 -0.21
CA ILE A 138 3.18 7.91 0.35
C ILE A 138 3.30 8.48 1.75
N ASP A 139 3.33 7.60 2.74
CA ASP A 139 3.38 7.98 4.15
C ASP A 139 4.83 8.22 4.59
N PHE A 140 5.39 9.34 4.17
CA PHE A 140 6.74 9.74 4.55
C PHE A 140 6.94 9.84 6.07
N GLN A 141 5.88 10.16 6.81
CA GLN A 141 5.94 10.26 8.27
C GLN A 141 6.20 8.91 8.93
N HIS A 142 5.70 7.83 8.34
CA HIS A 142 5.88 6.46 8.82
C HIS A 142 6.83 5.66 7.93
N GLY A 143 7.85 6.35 7.40
CA GLY A 143 8.99 5.75 6.72
C GLY A 143 8.75 5.34 5.28
N GLY A 144 7.71 5.86 4.63
CA GLY A 144 7.53 5.73 3.18
C GLY A 144 8.49 6.61 2.39
N SER A 145 8.74 6.27 1.12
CA SER A 145 9.48 7.08 0.17
C SER A 145 9.10 6.75 -1.27
N ILE A 146 9.22 7.74 -2.15
CA ILE A 146 8.98 7.52 -3.58
C ILE A 146 9.98 6.53 -4.18
N ASP A 147 11.23 6.58 -3.75
CA ASP A 147 12.28 5.66 -4.19
C ASP A 147 12.00 4.22 -3.76
N GLY A 148 11.46 4.02 -2.56
CA GLY A 148 11.03 2.72 -2.08
C GLY A 148 9.87 2.17 -2.90
N VAL A 149 8.89 3.01 -3.25
CA VAL A 149 7.77 2.60 -4.14
C VAL A 149 8.29 2.21 -5.51
N ILE A 150 9.23 2.97 -6.10
CA ILE A 150 9.85 2.65 -7.38
C ILE A 150 10.61 1.31 -7.30
N LYS A 151 11.41 1.09 -6.26
CA LYS A 151 12.18 -0.16 -6.06
C LYS A 151 11.26 -1.40 -5.95
N ILE A 152 10.14 -1.27 -5.25
CA ILE A 152 9.17 -2.37 -5.16
C ILE A 152 8.47 -2.61 -6.50
N ALA A 153 8.12 -1.55 -7.23
CA ALA A 153 7.58 -1.69 -8.58
C ALA A 153 8.58 -2.41 -9.50
N ASP A 154 9.87 -2.02 -9.49
CA ASP A 154 10.93 -2.68 -10.26
C ASP A 154 11.07 -4.17 -9.89
N LYS A 155 11.04 -4.50 -8.60
CA LYS A 155 11.09 -5.89 -8.13
C LYS A 155 9.91 -6.71 -8.67
N VAL A 156 8.70 -6.18 -8.58
CA VAL A 156 7.48 -6.87 -9.08
C VAL A 156 7.51 -6.97 -10.61
N ILE A 157 7.93 -5.92 -11.33
CA ILE A 157 8.10 -5.94 -12.79
C ILE A 157 9.08 -7.05 -13.22
N ALA A 158 10.20 -7.22 -12.50
CA ALA A 158 11.16 -8.28 -12.76
C ALA A 158 10.58 -9.70 -12.53
N MET A 159 9.71 -9.85 -11.53
CA MET A 159 9.04 -11.12 -11.21
C MET A 159 7.87 -11.42 -12.17
N ALA A 160 7.20 -10.38 -12.68
CA ALA A 160 5.95 -10.51 -13.41
C ALA A 160 6.17 -11.07 -14.82
N GLY A 161 5.58 -12.22 -15.10
CA GLY A 161 5.35 -12.71 -16.46
C GLY A 161 4.23 -11.95 -17.19
N PRO A 162 4.07 -12.16 -18.51
CA PRO A 162 3.11 -11.40 -19.32
C PRO A 162 1.64 -11.64 -18.95
N LYS A 163 1.33 -12.75 -18.28
CA LYS A 163 -0.03 -13.13 -17.86
C LYS A 163 -0.29 -12.90 -16.37
N MET A 164 0.68 -12.36 -15.61
CA MET A 164 0.48 -12.12 -14.19
C MET A 164 -0.56 -11.04 -13.98
N LYS A 165 -1.51 -11.31 -13.08
CA LYS A 165 -2.49 -10.32 -12.63
C LYS A 165 -1.92 -9.57 -11.44
N ILE A 166 -2.03 -8.24 -11.47
CA ILE A 166 -1.52 -7.37 -10.42
C ILE A 166 -2.68 -6.64 -9.77
N ILE A 167 -2.80 -6.80 -8.45
CA ILE A 167 -3.82 -6.15 -7.63
C ILE A 167 -3.14 -4.98 -6.92
N SER A 168 -3.65 -3.77 -7.16
CA SER A 168 -3.27 -2.56 -6.43
C SER A 168 -4.02 -2.47 -5.10
N GLY A 169 -3.54 -1.67 -4.16
CA GLY A 169 -4.32 -1.35 -2.96
C GLY A 169 -5.60 -0.58 -3.31
N HIS A 170 -5.48 0.34 -4.26
CA HIS A 170 -6.60 1.16 -4.74
C HIS A 170 -6.64 1.19 -6.26
N GLY A 171 -7.80 0.82 -6.82
CA GLY A 171 -8.03 0.85 -8.26
C GLY A 171 -8.39 -0.52 -8.84
N PRO A 172 -8.62 -0.60 -10.15
CA PRO A 172 -8.95 -1.86 -10.82
C PRO A 172 -7.76 -2.83 -10.90
N LEU A 173 -8.07 -4.09 -11.26
CA LEU A 173 -7.10 -5.13 -11.56
C LEU A 173 -6.29 -4.79 -12.81
N LEU A 174 -5.00 -5.07 -12.80
CA LEU A 174 -4.05 -4.68 -13.81
C LEU A 174 -3.07 -5.77 -14.23
N ASN A 175 -2.17 -5.38 -15.11
CA ASN A 175 -1.09 -6.19 -15.66
C ASN A 175 0.28 -5.48 -15.55
N LYS A 176 1.32 -6.15 -16.02
CA LYS A 176 2.71 -5.65 -15.98
C LYS A 176 2.91 -4.33 -16.72
N ALA A 177 2.24 -4.09 -17.85
CA ALA A 177 2.46 -2.88 -18.67
C ALA A 177 1.99 -1.63 -17.91
N GLU A 178 0.88 -1.72 -17.20
CA GLU A 178 0.33 -0.63 -16.40
C GLU A 178 1.18 -0.36 -15.15
N LEU A 179 1.76 -1.40 -14.54
CA LEU A 179 2.73 -1.21 -13.46
C LEU A 179 4.01 -0.52 -13.95
N ILE A 180 4.48 -0.83 -15.16
CA ILE A 180 5.62 -0.13 -15.78
C ILE A 180 5.28 1.35 -16.00
N ALA A 181 4.08 1.66 -16.49
CA ALA A 181 3.64 3.05 -16.68
C ALA A 181 3.60 3.82 -15.35
N TYR A 182 3.05 3.20 -14.29
CA TYR A 182 3.06 3.76 -12.93
C TYR A 182 4.47 4.04 -12.41
N ARG A 183 5.35 3.06 -12.52
CA ARG A 183 6.76 3.17 -12.11
C ARG A 183 7.47 4.31 -12.83
N ASN A 184 7.28 4.42 -14.16
CA ASN A 184 7.91 5.47 -14.98
C ASN A 184 7.38 6.86 -14.63
N MET A 185 6.08 6.99 -14.37
CA MET A 185 5.46 8.24 -13.89
C MET A 185 6.11 8.68 -12.57
N LEU A 186 6.23 7.78 -11.59
CA LEU A 186 6.85 8.10 -10.29
C LEU A 186 8.32 8.48 -10.44
N GLU A 187 9.08 7.76 -11.27
CA GLU A 187 10.48 8.08 -11.53
C GLU A 187 10.66 9.48 -12.15
N SER A 188 9.83 9.81 -13.15
CA SER A 188 9.87 11.11 -13.81
C SER A 188 9.57 12.26 -12.85
N ILE A 189 8.46 12.15 -12.12
CA ILE A 189 8.05 13.17 -11.13
C ILE A 189 9.07 13.25 -9.99
N GLY A 190 9.52 12.12 -9.46
CA GLY A 190 10.50 12.05 -8.38
C GLY A 190 11.80 12.75 -8.73
N LYS A 191 12.36 12.49 -9.92
CA LYS A 191 13.58 13.16 -10.41
C LYS A 191 13.41 14.68 -10.54
N ARG A 192 12.29 15.15 -11.05
CA ARG A 192 12.00 16.59 -11.20
C ARG A 192 11.91 17.30 -9.85
N ILE A 193 11.19 16.70 -8.91
CA ILE A 193 11.04 17.27 -7.56
C ILE A 193 12.38 17.21 -6.81
N ALA A 194 13.12 16.10 -6.88
CA ALA A 194 14.42 15.96 -6.26
C ALA A 194 15.43 17.03 -6.77
N ALA A 195 15.47 17.24 -8.08
CA ALA A 195 16.31 18.30 -8.68
C ALA A 195 15.93 19.71 -8.18
N ALA A 196 14.62 19.98 -8.04
CA ALA A 196 14.14 21.25 -7.51
C ALA A 196 14.52 21.43 -6.03
N VAL A 197 14.38 20.38 -5.21
CA VAL A 197 14.79 20.39 -3.79
C VAL A 197 16.29 20.64 -3.67
N ALA A 198 17.11 19.91 -4.43
CA ALA A 198 18.57 20.09 -4.45
C ALA A 198 18.99 21.49 -4.92
N GLY A 199 18.22 22.09 -5.84
CA GLY A 199 18.41 23.48 -6.30
C GLY A 199 17.85 24.55 -5.37
N GLY A 200 17.38 24.19 -4.16
CA GLY A 200 16.84 25.14 -3.18
C GLY A 200 15.51 25.79 -3.56
N LYS A 201 14.79 25.24 -4.55
CA LYS A 201 13.49 25.75 -4.98
C LYS A 201 12.45 25.61 -3.89
N LYS A 202 11.54 26.60 -3.80
CA LYS A 202 10.40 26.57 -2.89
C LYS A 202 9.24 25.78 -3.51
N LEU A 203 8.28 25.41 -2.69
CA LEU A 203 7.08 24.68 -3.13
C LEU A 203 6.26 25.46 -4.18
N GLU A 204 6.21 26.78 -4.05
CA GLU A 204 5.54 27.69 -4.99
C GLU A 204 6.18 27.62 -6.40
N ASP A 205 7.51 27.48 -6.47
CA ASP A 205 8.23 27.32 -7.74
C ASP A 205 7.84 26.00 -8.44
N LEU A 206 7.62 24.92 -7.65
CA LEU A 206 7.16 23.65 -8.19
C LEU A 206 5.71 23.72 -8.67
N TYR A 207 4.85 24.44 -7.95
CA TYR A 207 3.48 24.66 -8.43
C TYR A 207 3.45 25.40 -9.76
N ALA A 208 4.31 26.40 -9.95
CA ALA A 208 4.42 27.12 -11.21
C ALA A 208 5.02 26.25 -12.33
N ALA A 209 6.00 25.40 -12.01
CA ALA A 209 6.66 24.49 -12.95
C ALA A 209 5.81 23.26 -13.32
N SER A 210 4.78 22.92 -12.51
CA SER A 210 3.86 21.81 -12.73
C SER A 210 4.55 20.50 -13.14
N PRO A 211 5.44 19.92 -12.30
CA PRO A 211 6.26 18.75 -12.66
C PRO A 211 5.44 17.50 -12.99
N THR A 212 4.14 17.51 -12.69
CA THR A 212 3.19 16.41 -12.93
C THR A 212 2.37 16.58 -14.20
N ALA A 213 2.42 17.74 -14.87
CA ALA A 213 1.45 18.15 -15.90
C ALA A 213 1.18 17.11 -17.01
N GLU A 214 2.21 16.41 -17.50
CA GLU A 214 2.06 15.38 -18.53
C GLU A 214 1.31 14.11 -18.06
N PHE A 215 1.21 13.92 -16.74
CA PHE A 215 0.57 12.76 -16.10
C PHE A 215 -0.80 13.08 -15.50
N ASP A 216 -1.16 14.36 -15.40
CA ASP A 216 -2.35 14.81 -14.66
C ASP A 216 -3.66 14.29 -15.27
N ALA A 217 -3.71 14.12 -16.59
CA ALA A 217 -4.90 13.60 -17.29
C ALA A 217 -5.24 12.16 -16.83
N ASP A 218 -4.21 11.31 -16.70
CA ASP A 218 -4.38 9.89 -16.37
C ASP A 218 -4.35 9.62 -14.86
N TRP A 219 -3.56 10.40 -14.10
CA TRP A 219 -3.27 10.11 -12.69
C TRP A 219 -3.80 11.17 -11.71
N GLY A 220 -4.09 12.38 -12.18
CA GLY A 220 -4.47 13.52 -11.34
C GLY A 220 -5.92 13.55 -10.89
N ASN A 221 -6.77 12.63 -11.34
CA ASN A 221 -8.21 12.61 -11.05
C ASN A 221 -8.57 11.84 -9.77
N GLY A 222 -7.59 11.24 -9.10
CA GLY A 222 -7.78 10.52 -7.86
C GLY A 222 -8.01 11.43 -6.65
N PHE A 223 -7.92 10.83 -5.49
CA PHE A 223 -8.07 11.49 -4.20
C PHE A 223 -6.94 12.52 -3.93
N LEU A 224 -5.69 12.23 -4.33
CA LEU A 224 -4.62 13.22 -4.35
C LEU A 224 -4.62 13.97 -5.70
N LYS A 225 -4.93 15.25 -5.63
CA LYS A 225 -4.83 16.14 -6.79
C LYS A 225 -3.36 16.53 -7.06
N PRO A 226 -2.99 16.95 -8.29
CA PRO A 226 -1.60 17.23 -8.67
C PRO A 226 -0.84 18.11 -7.67
N LYS A 227 -1.40 19.25 -7.26
CA LYS A 227 -0.76 20.14 -6.28
C LYS A 227 -0.49 19.43 -4.94
N LYS A 228 -1.45 18.60 -4.47
CA LYS A 228 -1.29 17.90 -3.19
C LYS A 228 -0.26 16.78 -3.28
N PHE A 229 -0.17 16.12 -4.42
CA PHE A 229 0.88 15.12 -4.67
C PHE A 229 2.27 15.76 -4.74
N ILE A 230 2.42 16.89 -5.45
CA ILE A 230 3.67 17.67 -5.48
C ILE A 230 4.10 18.09 -4.06
N GLU A 231 3.17 18.65 -3.28
CA GLU A 231 3.41 19.04 -1.88
C GLU A 231 3.87 17.86 -1.04
N LEU A 232 3.19 16.73 -1.15
CA LEU A 232 3.49 15.51 -0.40
C LEU A 232 4.92 15.03 -0.69
N VAL A 233 5.28 14.89 -1.97
CA VAL A 233 6.61 14.39 -2.38
C VAL A 233 7.70 15.40 -2.02
N TYR A 234 7.49 16.70 -2.28
CA TYR A 234 8.42 17.75 -1.92
C TYR A 234 8.73 17.80 -0.43
N THR A 235 7.67 17.76 0.41
CA THR A 235 7.82 17.78 1.87
C THR A 235 8.55 16.53 2.36
N GLY A 236 8.20 15.36 1.81
CA GLY A 236 8.83 14.10 2.16
C GLY A 236 10.31 14.02 1.81
N MET A 237 10.73 14.66 0.71
CA MET A 237 12.15 14.69 0.31
C MET A 237 12.99 15.70 1.09
N LYS A 238 12.38 16.64 1.83
CA LYS A 238 13.10 17.63 2.65
C LYS A 238 13.35 17.19 4.09
N ASN A 239 12.64 16.18 4.55
CA ASN A 239 12.76 15.60 5.90
C ASN A 239 13.67 14.37 5.90
#